data_700c2c241ee25a845ea86ae825a71d3b
#
_entry.id   700c2c241ee25a845ea86ae825a71d3b
#
_cell.length_a   1.000
_cell.length_b   1.000
_cell.length_c   1.000
_cell.angle_alpha   90.00
_cell.angle_beta   90.00
_cell.angle_gamma   90.00
#
_symmetry.space_group_name_H-M   'P 1'
#
loop_
_entity.id
_entity.type
_entity.pdbx_description
1 polymer ?
#
loop_
_entity_poly.entity_id
_entity_poly.type
_entity_poly.pdbx_seq_one_letter_code
_entity_poly.pdbx_strand_id
1 'polypeptide(L)'
;RGILDLGYLDYSCNWGTHIALLYDQDSELLDFLLGVLHAGVITKDRICCLLPASIERPLLDAYAEKYPDNLASLKEPDFLQLSQDEHTSSFFNSNDLLAMSDLIDSLYYESQIDTPRAVRFILDIQQVLKGALTPRELAEIIFRINLAVCSKDWLQISLYDLRLIPATHLMSALEQNRFVFRK
;
A
#
# COMPACT_ATOMS: atom_id res chain seq x y z
N ARG A 1 -18.58 4.23 9.18
CA ARG A 1 -17.38 3.54 8.64
C ARG A 1 -17.61 2.05 8.75
N GLY A 2 -17.57 1.34 7.62
CA GLY A 2 -17.84 -0.09 7.55
C GLY A 2 -16.59 -0.93 7.84
N ILE A 3 -16.83 -2.24 8.00
CA ILE A 3 -15.78 -3.25 8.02
C ILE A 3 -15.31 -3.46 6.58
N LEU A 4 -14.00 -3.49 6.38
CA LEU A 4 -13.33 -3.71 5.11
C LEU A 4 -12.85 -5.16 5.05
N ASP A 5 -13.21 -5.86 3.98
CA ASP A 5 -12.60 -7.14 3.63
C ASP A 5 -11.22 -6.92 3.00
N LEU A 6 -10.20 -7.56 3.55
CA LEU A 6 -8.84 -7.52 3.00
C LEU A 6 -8.70 -8.37 1.72
N GLY A 7 -9.63 -9.29 1.48
CA GLY A 7 -9.52 -10.27 0.39
C GLY A 7 -8.48 -11.36 0.67
N TYR A 8 -8.04 -11.50 1.90
CA TYR A 8 -7.02 -12.44 2.30
C TYR A 8 -7.40 -13.15 3.59
N LEU A 9 -7.55 -14.49 3.55
CA LEU A 9 -7.82 -15.39 4.69
C LEU A 9 -8.98 -14.91 5.61
N ASP A 10 -10.06 -14.40 5.05
CA ASP A 10 -11.23 -13.89 5.79
C ASP A 10 -10.90 -12.78 6.81
N TYR A 11 -9.72 -12.14 6.68
CA TYR A 11 -9.37 -11.02 7.54
C TYR A 11 -10.13 -9.76 7.12
N SER A 12 -10.61 -9.07 8.13
CA SER A 12 -11.27 -7.77 7.97
C SER A 12 -10.71 -6.74 8.94
N CYS A 13 -10.76 -5.48 8.57
CA CYS A 13 -10.35 -4.37 9.42
C CYS A 13 -11.29 -3.17 9.24
N ASN A 14 -11.11 -2.14 10.04
CA ASN A 14 -11.81 -0.87 9.85
C ASN A 14 -11.05 0.01 8.84
N TRP A 15 -11.78 0.87 8.14
CA TRP A 15 -11.15 1.98 7.41
C TRP A 15 -10.34 2.86 8.36
N GLY A 16 -9.31 3.51 7.84
CA GLY A 16 -8.34 4.26 8.65
C GLY A 16 -7.29 3.35 9.32
N THR A 17 -7.13 2.12 8.83
CA THR A 17 -6.17 1.14 9.36
C THR A 17 -4.88 1.16 8.55
N HIS A 18 -3.75 1.01 9.27
CA HIS A 18 -2.44 0.75 8.71
C HIS A 18 -1.98 -0.65 9.09
N ILE A 19 -1.61 -1.44 8.10
CA ILE A 19 -1.16 -2.82 8.23
C ILE A 19 0.30 -2.91 7.81
N ALA A 20 1.13 -3.59 8.61
CA ALA A 20 2.46 -4.05 8.21
C ALA A 20 2.37 -5.50 7.74
N LEU A 21 2.76 -5.76 6.49
CA LEU A 21 2.95 -7.12 5.97
C LEU A 21 4.44 -7.45 5.94
N LEU A 22 4.82 -8.48 6.70
CA LEU A 22 6.18 -9.03 6.71
C LEU A 22 6.22 -10.25 5.79
N TYR A 23 7.16 -10.27 4.86
CA TYR A 23 7.34 -11.41 3.94
C TYR A 23 8.82 -11.69 3.71
N ASP A 24 9.14 -12.93 3.35
CA ASP A 24 10.49 -13.36 2.96
C ASP A 24 10.50 -14.10 1.62
N GLN A 25 9.32 -14.35 1.03
CA GLN A 25 9.16 -14.98 -0.27
C GLN A 25 8.22 -14.14 -1.16
N ASP A 26 8.61 -13.94 -2.41
CA ASP A 26 7.83 -13.17 -3.37
C ASP A 26 6.47 -13.85 -3.71
N SER A 27 6.41 -15.18 -3.65
CA SER A 27 5.15 -15.93 -3.83
C SER A 27 4.12 -15.64 -2.75
N GLU A 28 4.56 -15.47 -1.50
CA GLU A 28 3.68 -15.13 -0.37
C GLU A 28 3.13 -13.71 -0.51
N LEU A 29 4.01 -12.79 -0.95
CA LEU A 29 3.64 -11.42 -1.24
C LEU A 29 2.59 -11.36 -2.37
N LEU A 30 2.83 -12.07 -3.47
CA LEU A 30 1.91 -12.10 -4.61
C LEU A 30 0.53 -12.65 -4.23
N ASP A 31 0.48 -13.74 -3.46
CA ASP A 31 -0.77 -14.31 -2.95
C ASP A 31 -1.59 -13.30 -2.14
N PHE A 32 -0.91 -12.59 -1.23
CA PHE A 32 -1.55 -11.54 -0.42
C PHE A 32 -2.06 -10.39 -1.29
N LEU A 33 -1.21 -9.87 -2.17
CA LEU A 33 -1.55 -8.73 -3.02
C LEU A 33 -2.68 -9.06 -4.00
N LEU A 34 -2.73 -10.27 -4.55
CA LEU A 34 -3.83 -10.74 -5.40
C LEU A 34 -5.18 -10.66 -4.68
N GLY A 35 -5.23 -11.10 -3.43
CA GLY A 35 -6.44 -11.00 -2.61
C GLY A 35 -6.86 -9.55 -2.37
N VAL A 36 -5.92 -8.70 -1.96
CA VAL A 36 -6.17 -7.28 -1.70
C VAL A 36 -6.65 -6.54 -2.94
N LEU A 37 -6.03 -6.79 -4.10
CA LEU A 37 -6.44 -6.22 -5.38
C LEU A 37 -7.85 -6.67 -5.75
N HIS A 38 -8.12 -7.98 -5.66
CA HIS A 38 -9.42 -8.52 -6.02
C HIS A 38 -10.54 -7.96 -5.15
N ALA A 39 -10.34 -7.90 -3.83
CA ALA A 39 -11.30 -7.28 -2.92
C ALA A 39 -11.55 -5.81 -3.29
N GLY A 40 -10.50 -5.04 -3.61
CA GLY A 40 -10.64 -3.66 -4.05
C GLY A 40 -11.41 -3.51 -5.35
N VAL A 41 -11.21 -4.43 -6.32
CA VAL A 41 -12.00 -4.47 -7.58
C VAL A 41 -13.48 -4.69 -7.30
N ILE A 42 -13.81 -5.67 -6.45
CA ILE A 42 -15.20 -6.00 -6.11
C ILE A 42 -15.88 -4.83 -5.38
N THR A 43 -15.18 -4.15 -4.48
CA THR A 43 -15.72 -3.01 -3.72
C THR A 43 -15.64 -1.69 -4.48
N LYS A 44 -14.97 -1.66 -5.64
CA LYS A 44 -14.71 -0.46 -6.45
C LYS A 44 -13.90 0.61 -5.70
N ASP A 45 -13.00 0.17 -4.83
CA ASP A 45 -12.05 1.05 -4.16
C ASP A 45 -10.98 1.55 -5.15
N ARG A 46 -10.44 2.74 -4.95
CA ARG A 46 -9.24 3.18 -5.66
C ARG A 46 -8.03 2.45 -5.09
N ILE A 47 -7.21 1.84 -5.95
CA ILE A 47 -6.02 1.11 -5.55
C ILE A 47 -4.79 1.87 -6.03
N CYS A 48 -3.89 2.19 -5.11
CA CYS A 48 -2.61 2.81 -5.40
C CYS A 48 -1.49 1.89 -4.92
N CYS A 49 -0.59 1.49 -5.82
CA CYS A 49 0.52 0.60 -5.51
C CYS A 49 1.85 1.27 -5.82
N LEU A 50 2.71 1.36 -4.82
CA LEU A 50 4.10 1.78 -4.96
C LEU A 50 5.00 0.56 -4.76
N LEU A 51 5.14 -0.21 -5.84
CA LEU A 51 5.85 -1.49 -5.87
C LEU A 51 7.07 -1.41 -6.80
N PRO A 52 8.11 -2.22 -6.57
CA PRO A 52 9.17 -2.37 -7.56
C PRO A 52 8.64 -3.09 -8.80
N ALA A 53 9.18 -2.75 -9.98
CA ALA A 53 8.77 -3.35 -11.26
C ALA A 53 8.87 -4.89 -11.26
N SER A 54 9.79 -5.44 -10.45
CA SER A 54 9.96 -6.89 -10.27
C SER A 54 8.76 -7.58 -9.60
N ILE A 55 7.93 -6.84 -8.88
CA ILE A 55 6.71 -7.34 -8.23
C ILE A 55 5.47 -6.93 -9.03
N GLU A 56 5.45 -5.70 -9.54
CA GLU A 56 4.30 -5.14 -10.23
C GLU A 56 3.87 -5.99 -11.44
N ARG A 57 4.81 -6.32 -12.33
CA ARG A 57 4.50 -7.09 -13.53
C ARG A 57 4.01 -8.52 -13.24
N PRO A 58 4.70 -9.33 -12.41
CA PRO A 58 4.20 -10.64 -12.01
C PRO A 58 2.82 -10.59 -11.33
N LEU A 59 2.54 -9.53 -10.55
CA LEU A 59 1.24 -9.34 -9.91
C LEU A 59 0.12 -9.15 -10.93
N LEU A 60 0.33 -8.30 -11.94
CA LEU A 60 -0.65 -8.07 -12.99
C LEU A 60 -0.88 -9.31 -13.86
N ASP A 61 0.19 -10.03 -14.21
CA ASP A 61 0.11 -11.27 -14.97
C ASP A 61 -0.66 -12.35 -14.19
N ALA A 62 -0.36 -12.54 -12.91
CA ALA A 62 -1.05 -13.48 -12.04
C ALA A 62 -2.53 -13.07 -11.79
N TYR A 63 -2.81 -11.77 -11.71
CA TYR A 63 -4.19 -11.28 -11.59
C TYR A 63 -4.99 -11.58 -12.85
N ALA A 64 -4.42 -11.35 -14.04
CA ALA A 64 -5.06 -11.63 -15.32
C ALA A 64 -5.35 -13.12 -15.51
N GLU A 65 -4.48 -14.00 -15.02
CA GLU A 65 -4.66 -15.45 -15.05
C GLU A 65 -5.80 -15.90 -14.11
N LYS A 66 -5.78 -15.39 -12.87
CA LYS A 66 -6.68 -15.83 -11.80
C LYS A 66 -8.08 -15.21 -11.90
N TYR A 67 -8.19 -13.97 -12.40
CA TYR A 67 -9.41 -13.18 -12.45
C TYR A 67 -9.64 -12.53 -13.82
N PRO A 68 -9.71 -13.31 -14.93
CA PRO A 68 -9.79 -12.76 -16.29
C PRO A 68 -10.99 -11.85 -16.51
N ASP A 69 -12.14 -12.16 -15.90
CA ASP A 69 -13.38 -11.37 -16.05
C ASP A 69 -13.29 -9.99 -15.40
N ASN A 70 -12.38 -9.80 -14.45
CA ASN A 70 -12.21 -8.56 -13.71
C ASN A 70 -11.05 -7.69 -14.23
N LEU A 71 -10.30 -8.16 -15.23
CA LEU A 71 -9.13 -7.47 -15.76
C LEU A 71 -9.48 -6.11 -16.38
N ALA A 72 -10.67 -5.97 -16.97
CA ALA A 72 -11.12 -4.71 -17.54
C ALA A 72 -11.23 -3.60 -16.49
N SER A 73 -11.71 -3.94 -15.30
CA SER A 73 -11.85 -2.98 -14.18
C SER A 73 -10.51 -2.46 -13.67
N LEU A 74 -9.45 -3.29 -13.68
CA LEU A 74 -8.10 -2.84 -13.32
C LEU A 74 -7.50 -1.81 -14.31
N LYS A 75 -7.99 -1.81 -15.56
CA LYS A 75 -7.50 -0.91 -16.61
C LYS A 75 -8.24 0.42 -16.66
N GLU A 76 -9.25 0.61 -15.82
CA GLU A 76 -9.92 1.91 -15.69
C GLU A 76 -8.91 2.94 -15.14
N PRO A 77 -8.77 4.14 -15.76
CA PRO A 77 -7.70 5.09 -15.44
C PRO A 77 -7.63 5.49 -13.97
N ASP A 78 -8.78 5.52 -13.29
CA ASP A 78 -8.88 5.97 -11.89
C ASP A 78 -8.85 4.84 -10.87
N PHE A 79 -8.67 3.60 -11.35
CA PHE A 79 -8.81 2.43 -10.49
C PHE A 79 -7.47 1.93 -9.94
N LEU A 80 -6.46 1.77 -10.77
CA LEU A 80 -5.14 1.31 -10.38
C LEU A 80 -4.06 2.30 -10.80
N GLN A 81 -3.39 2.91 -9.82
CA GLN A 81 -2.23 3.74 -10.04
C GLN A 81 -0.97 2.97 -9.66
N LEU A 82 -0.08 2.74 -10.60
CA LEU A 82 1.18 2.04 -10.41
C LEU A 82 2.35 3.03 -10.32
N SER A 83 3.42 2.61 -9.68
CA SER A 83 4.57 3.47 -9.30
C SER A 83 5.41 4.03 -10.45
N GLN A 84 5.11 3.71 -11.69
CA GLN A 84 5.87 4.20 -12.85
C GLN A 84 5.51 5.63 -13.29
N ASP A 85 4.48 6.24 -12.73
CA ASP A 85 4.17 7.64 -13.00
C ASP A 85 5.24 8.56 -12.41
N GLU A 86 5.80 9.45 -13.24
CA GLU A 86 6.86 10.41 -12.89
C GLU A 86 6.53 11.24 -11.62
N HIS A 87 5.23 11.48 -11.37
CA HIS A 87 4.77 12.21 -10.20
C HIS A 87 5.01 11.46 -8.89
N THR A 88 4.77 10.14 -8.85
CA THR A 88 4.95 9.33 -7.64
C THR A 88 6.43 9.10 -7.32
N SER A 89 7.29 8.95 -8.32
CA SER A 89 8.72 8.76 -8.13
C SER A 89 9.42 10.00 -7.56
N SER A 90 8.92 11.21 -7.82
CA SER A 90 9.50 12.45 -7.29
C SER A 90 9.31 12.60 -5.79
N PHE A 91 8.22 12.08 -5.22
CA PHE A 91 7.95 12.14 -3.77
C PHE A 91 8.94 11.32 -2.95
N PHE A 92 9.43 10.18 -3.48
CA PHE A 92 10.38 9.32 -2.77
C PHE A 92 11.84 9.78 -2.90
N ASN A 93 12.13 10.65 -3.85
CA ASN A 93 13.47 11.23 -4.03
C ASN A 93 13.71 12.45 -3.12
N SER A 94 12.66 13.02 -2.53
CA SER A 94 12.78 14.06 -1.51
C SER A 94 12.80 13.39 -0.15
N ASN A 95 13.84 13.59 0.66
CA ASN A 95 13.86 13.23 2.08
C ASN A 95 12.84 14.08 2.90
N ASP A 96 11.77 14.54 2.25
CA ASP A 96 10.77 15.39 2.86
C ASP A 96 9.67 14.53 3.49
N LEU A 97 9.72 14.44 4.81
CA LEU A 97 8.72 13.74 5.64
C LEU A 97 7.29 14.29 5.44
N LEU A 98 7.15 15.54 5.01
CA LEU A 98 5.86 16.16 4.72
C LEU A 98 5.29 15.67 3.40
N ALA A 99 6.14 15.37 2.41
CA ALA A 99 5.71 14.95 1.08
C ALA A 99 4.81 13.70 1.10
N MET A 100 5.05 12.76 2.03
CA MET A 100 4.21 11.57 2.15
C MET A 100 2.79 11.91 2.65
N SER A 101 2.67 12.83 3.61
CA SER A 101 1.37 13.29 4.09
C SER A 101 0.60 14.01 2.98
N ASP A 102 1.28 14.88 2.25
CA ASP A 102 0.71 15.65 1.13
C ASP A 102 0.28 14.70 -0.01
N LEU A 103 1.06 13.66 -0.29
CA LEU A 103 0.68 12.62 -1.26
C LEU A 103 -0.60 11.90 -0.84
N ILE A 104 -0.70 11.47 0.41
CA ILE A 104 -1.90 10.81 0.94
C ILE A 104 -3.12 11.74 0.84
N ASP A 105 -2.97 13.00 1.20
CA ASP A 105 -4.04 13.98 1.13
C ASP A 105 -4.47 14.25 -0.31
N SER A 106 -3.53 14.38 -1.24
CA SER A 106 -3.80 14.56 -2.67
C SER A 106 -4.55 13.35 -3.26
N LEU A 107 -4.03 12.14 -3.06
CA LEU A 107 -4.65 10.92 -3.55
C LEU A 107 -6.06 10.70 -2.97
N TYR A 108 -6.24 11.02 -1.69
CA TYR A 108 -7.56 10.93 -1.06
C TYR A 108 -8.52 11.97 -1.62
N TYR A 109 -8.07 13.22 -1.77
CA TYR A 109 -8.89 14.27 -2.37
C TYR A 109 -9.34 13.90 -3.78
N GLU A 110 -8.42 13.45 -4.62
CA GLU A 110 -8.73 12.99 -5.98
C GLU A 110 -9.75 11.82 -5.98
N SER A 111 -9.67 10.91 -5.00
CA SER A 111 -10.62 9.80 -4.89
C SER A 111 -12.04 10.23 -4.53
N GLN A 112 -12.23 11.48 -4.09
CA GLN A 112 -13.54 12.02 -3.68
C GLN A 112 -14.20 12.94 -4.72
N ILE A 113 -13.52 13.24 -5.86
CA ILE A 113 -14.01 14.30 -6.79
C ILE A 113 -15.31 13.87 -7.47
N ASP A 114 -15.30 12.84 -8.30
CA ASP A 114 -16.47 12.50 -9.13
C ASP A 114 -17.39 11.46 -8.47
N THR A 115 -16.80 10.36 -8.05
CA THR A 115 -17.51 9.28 -7.36
C THR A 115 -16.68 8.95 -6.12
N PRO A 116 -17.13 9.31 -4.92
CA PRO A 116 -16.38 9.03 -3.69
C PRO A 116 -16.03 7.55 -3.57
N ARG A 117 -14.74 7.26 -3.49
CA ARG A 117 -14.19 5.90 -3.36
C ARG A 117 -13.26 5.84 -2.16
N ALA A 118 -13.30 4.72 -1.48
CA ALA A 118 -12.27 4.42 -0.50
C ALA A 118 -10.93 4.12 -1.22
N VAL A 119 -9.82 4.25 -0.50
CA VAL A 119 -8.48 4.07 -1.05
C VAL A 119 -7.77 2.90 -0.38
N ARG A 120 -7.20 2.01 -1.19
CA ARG A 120 -6.23 0.99 -0.76
C ARG A 120 -4.85 1.42 -1.26
N PHE A 121 -3.98 1.77 -0.33
CA PHE A 121 -2.63 2.21 -0.65
C PHE A 121 -1.62 1.17 -0.21
N ILE A 122 -0.85 0.65 -1.16
CA ILE A 122 0.14 -0.40 -0.94
C ILE A 122 1.52 0.20 -1.20
N LEU A 123 2.38 0.15 -0.19
CA LEU A 123 3.70 0.77 -0.19
C LEU A 123 4.78 -0.24 0.13
N ASP A 124 5.69 -0.48 -0.80
CA ASP A 124 6.93 -1.16 -0.49
C ASP A 124 7.89 -0.22 0.25
N ILE A 125 8.16 -0.54 1.51
CA ILE A 125 9.04 0.28 2.37
C ILE A 125 10.46 0.37 1.83
N GLN A 126 10.94 -0.60 1.06
CA GLN A 126 12.25 -0.52 0.42
C GLN A 126 12.36 0.68 -0.54
N GLN A 127 11.25 1.10 -1.15
CA GLN A 127 11.25 2.31 -1.98
C GLN A 127 11.51 3.57 -1.15
N VAL A 128 10.98 3.60 0.08
CA VAL A 128 11.19 4.70 1.04
C VAL A 128 12.63 4.68 1.58
N LEU A 129 13.18 3.50 1.85
CA LEU A 129 14.53 3.32 2.41
C LEU A 129 15.66 3.68 1.43
N LYS A 130 15.40 3.81 0.14
CA LYS A 130 16.41 4.28 -0.85
C LYS A 130 17.03 5.64 -0.49
N GLY A 131 16.36 6.44 0.35
CA GLY A 131 16.82 7.71 0.86
C GLY A 131 17.81 7.63 2.05
N ALA A 132 18.34 6.45 2.40
CA ALA A 132 19.28 6.24 3.51
C ALA A 132 18.75 6.76 4.87
N LEU A 133 17.47 6.48 5.15
CA LEU A 133 16.81 6.89 6.41
C LEU A 133 17.38 6.17 7.63
N THR A 134 17.41 6.85 8.75
CA THR A 134 17.65 6.24 10.06
C THR A 134 16.40 5.49 10.55
N PRO A 135 16.51 4.54 11.50
CA PRO A 135 15.35 3.87 12.10
C PRO A 135 14.33 4.86 12.68
N ARG A 136 14.80 5.96 13.27
CA ARG A 136 13.93 7.00 13.84
C ARG A 136 13.15 7.76 12.76
N GLU A 137 13.80 8.11 11.66
CA GLU A 137 13.13 8.77 10.53
C GLU A 137 12.09 7.88 9.89
N LEU A 138 12.37 6.58 9.74
CA LEU A 138 11.38 5.62 9.27
C LEU A 138 10.17 5.55 10.22
N ALA A 139 10.40 5.45 11.54
CA ALA A 139 9.33 5.44 12.53
C ALA A 139 8.48 6.72 12.46
N GLU A 140 9.09 7.88 12.26
CA GLU A 140 8.39 9.16 12.09
C GLU A 140 7.52 9.15 10.82
N ILE A 141 8.03 8.64 9.70
CA ILE A 141 7.24 8.50 8.46
C ILE A 141 6.01 7.62 8.70
N ILE A 142 6.20 6.44 9.30
CA ILE A 142 5.10 5.51 9.59
C ILE A 142 4.08 6.15 10.53
N PHE A 143 4.53 6.86 11.55
CA PHE A 143 3.64 7.60 12.46
C PHE A 143 2.81 8.65 11.73
N ARG A 144 3.42 9.44 10.83
CA ARG A 144 2.71 10.44 10.02
C ARG A 144 1.71 9.81 9.06
N ILE A 145 2.06 8.70 8.42
CA ILE A 145 1.12 7.92 7.61
C ILE A 145 -0.09 7.51 8.46
N ASN A 146 0.14 6.98 9.67
CA ASN A 146 -0.94 6.59 10.58
C ASN A 146 -1.88 7.76 10.91
N LEU A 147 -1.32 8.94 11.18
CA LEU A 147 -2.12 10.14 11.44
C LEU A 147 -2.91 10.56 10.21
N ALA A 148 -2.30 10.54 9.03
CA ALA A 148 -2.93 10.97 7.80
C ALA A 148 -4.11 10.07 7.39
N VAL A 149 -4.02 8.74 7.64
CA VAL A 149 -5.04 7.78 7.20
C VAL A 149 -6.15 7.53 8.23
N CYS A 150 -5.90 7.71 9.51
CA CYS A 150 -6.81 7.30 10.59
C CYS A 150 -8.21 7.94 10.53
N SER A 151 -8.37 9.07 9.87
CA SER A 151 -9.64 9.79 9.72
C SER A 151 -10.31 9.59 8.36
N LYS A 152 -9.70 8.84 7.44
CA LYS A 152 -10.12 8.65 6.05
C LYS A 152 -10.69 7.25 5.81
N ASP A 153 -11.47 7.11 4.74
CA ASP A 153 -11.81 5.79 4.20
C ASP A 153 -10.62 5.26 3.38
N TRP A 154 -9.57 4.90 4.12
CA TRP A 154 -8.24 4.55 3.64
C TRP A 154 -7.75 3.27 4.31
N LEU A 155 -7.21 2.36 3.52
CA LEU A 155 -6.43 1.23 3.99
C LEU A 155 -4.97 1.44 3.55
N GLN A 156 -4.07 1.52 4.51
CA GLN A 156 -2.63 1.54 4.26
C GLN A 156 -2.05 0.14 4.47
N ILE A 157 -1.28 -0.34 3.50
CA ILE A 157 -0.50 -1.57 3.63
C ILE A 157 0.96 -1.25 3.34
N SER A 158 1.82 -1.42 4.34
CA SER A 158 3.26 -1.28 4.20
C SER A 158 3.92 -2.65 4.13
N LEU A 159 4.67 -2.88 3.07
CA LEU A 159 5.34 -4.16 2.78
C LEU A 159 6.78 -4.12 3.28
N TYR A 160 7.17 -5.13 4.05
CA TYR A 160 8.50 -5.26 4.63
C TYR A 160 9.15 -6.55 4.17
N ASP A 161 10.12 -6.46 3.26
CA ASP A 161 10.94 -7.58 2.84
C ASP A 161 11.96 -7.90 3.93
N LEU A 162 11.77 -9.01 4.62
CA LEU A 162 12.63 -9.43 5.73
C LEU A 162 14.06 -9.77 5.29
N ARG A 163 14.28 -10.00 3.99
CA ARG A 163 15.63 -10.25 3.42
C ARG A 163 16.43 -8.96 3.26
N LEU A 164 15.75 -7.82 3.15
CA LEU A 164 16.35 -6.54 2.77
C LEU A 164 16.34 -5.49 3.89
N ILE A 165 15.31 -5.51 4.77
CA ILE A 165 15.17 -4.49 5.81
C ILE A 165 16.11 -4.77 7.00
N PRO A 166 16.91 -3.79 7.45
CA PRO A 166 17.68 -3.94 8.68
C PRO A 166 16.77 -4.11 9.90
N ALA A 167 17.14 -5.02 10.82
CA ALA A 167 16.32 -5.35 12.00
C ALA A 167 15.95 -4.12 12.85
N THR A 168 16.87 -3.17 13.00
CA THR A 168 16.63 -1.93 13.74
C THR A 168 15.54 -1.05 13.11
N HIS A 169 15.51 -0.98 11.77
CA HIS A 169 14.48 -0.25 11.04
C HIS A 169 13.13 -0.95 11.15
N LEU A 170 13.15 -2.29 11.01
CA LEU A 170 11.93 -3.09 11.16
C LEU A 170 11.31 -2.91 12.54
N MET A 171 12.08 -3.03 13.62
CA MET A 171 11.58 -2.88 14.98
C MET A 171 10.96 -1.50 15.20
N SER A 172 11.66 -0.43 14.79
CA SER A 172 11.16 0.94 14.92
C SER A 172 9.87 1.18 14.12
N ALA A 173 9.75 0.58 12.93
CA ALA A 173 8.54 0.68 12.13
C ALA A 173 7.37 -0.09 12.75
N LEU A 174 7.61 -1.31 13.26
CA LEU A 174 6.56 -2.15 13.84
C LEU A 174 5.96 -1.58 15.12
N GLU A 175 6.74 -0.84 15.91
CA GLU A 175 6.23 -0.12 17.09
C GLU A 175 5.10 0.88 16.74
N GLN A 176 5.07 1.36 15.50
CA GLN A 176 4.09 2.31 15.01
C GLN A 176 2.89 1.65 14.31
N ASN A 177 2.97 0.35 13.99
CA ASN A 177 1.90 -0.35 13.27
C ASN A 177 0.92 -1.03 14.23
N ARG A 178 -0.36 -0.86 13.96
CA ARG A 178 -1.45 -1.42 14.76
C ARG A 178 -1.67 -2.91 14.51
N PHE A 179 -1.43 -3.34 13.27
CA PHE A 179 -1.59 -4.72 12.84
C PHE A 179 -0.35 -5.16 12.08
N VAL A 180 0.16 -6.32 12.43
CA VAL A 180 1.31 -6.94 11.79
C VAL A 180 0.90 -8.33 11.32
N PHE A 181 1.04 -8.58 10.02
CA PHE A 181 0.86 -9.89 9.42
C PHE A 181 2.23 -10.45 9.04
N ARG A 182 2.45 -11.70 9.39
CA ARG A 182 3.59 -12.48 8.93
C ARG A 182 3.06 -13.74 8.28
N LYS A 183 3.56 -14.05 7.11
CA LYS A 183 3.34 -15.30 6.41
C LYS A 183 4.60 -16.15 6.44
#